data_e63be56d86e7c5e5b58e9e307373d4d5
#
_entry.id   e63be56d86e7c5e5b58e9e307373d4d5
#
_cell.length_a   1.000
_cell.length_b   1.000
_cell.length_c   1.000
_cell.angle_alpha   90.00
_cell.angle_beta   90.00
_cell.angle_gamma   90.00
#
_symmetry.space_group_name_H-M   'P 1'
#
loop_
_entity.id
_entity.type
_entity.pdbx_description
1 polymer ?
#
loop_
_entity_poly.entity_id
_entity_poly.type
_entity_poly.pdbx_seq_one_letter_code
_entity_poly.pdbx_strand_id
1 'polypeptide(L)'
;MNLEEMKVQFDAIRKDVLASLEEVKTLKELDQIRVQQLGKKGPITEVLKNIKNLANEEKPKVGALANELRSVLEEKIASVKEVLEAKALEEALQSETIDVTMPGRPLERGTAHVLAHVQDQVEDFFIGLGYQVVEGPEVESDHYNFEMMNLPKDHPARDMQDTFYITPEYLLRTQTSPVQARTMEKHDFTKGPLKMLSPGRVFRRDNDDATHSHQFYQIEGLVIDKHITMSDLKGTLAAFAKEMFGEDREVRLRPSYFPFTEPSLEVDISCFKCGGEGCSVCKGTGWIEVLGSGMVHPNVLEAAGVDSSVYGGFAFGLGQDRIAMLKYGIEDIRSLYTNDVRFLSQFTKES
;
A
#
# COMPACT_ATOMS: atom_id res chain seq x y z
N MET A 1 -3.95 46.71 -75.67
CA MET A 1 -4.84 45.66 -75.19
C MET A 1 -6.17 46.30 -74.88
N ASN A 2 -7.23 45.83 -75.57
CA ASN A 2 -8.58 46.34 -75.37
C ASN A 2 -9.38 45.55 -74.35
N LEU A 3 -10.57 46.01 -73.94
CA LEU A 3 -11.41 45.39 -72.92
C LEU A 3 -11.73 43.91 -73.19
N GLU A 4 -12.01 43.57 -74.47
CA GLU A 4 -12.33 42.18 -74.86
C GLU A 4 -11.12 41.25 -74.79
N GLU A 5 -9.94 41.72 -75.16
CA GLU A 5 -8.70 40.97 -75.04
C GLU A 5 -8.39 40.67 -73.56
N MET A 6 -8.66 41.59 -72.62
CA MET A 6 -8.49 41.36 -71.20
C MET A 6 -9.50 40.39 -70.65
N LYS A 7 -10.75 40.42 -71.07
CA LYS A 7 -11.74 39.39 -70.68
C LYS A 7 -11.33 38.01 -71.12
N VAL A 8 -10.88 37.83 -72.32
CA VAL A 8 -10.38 36.53 -72.83
C VAL A 8 -9.20 36.03 -72.02
N GLN A 9 -8.31 36.94 -71.61
CA GLN A 9 -7.20 36.55 -70.74
C GLN A 9 -7.63 36.15 -69.31
N PHE A 10 -8.59 36.86 -68.72
CA PHE A 10 -9.14 36.48 -67.38
C PHE A 10 -9.89 35.14 -67.49
N ASP A 11 -10.62 34.87 -68.55
CA ASP A 11 -11.26 33.55 -68.71
C ASP A 11 -10.27 32.42 -68.95
N ALA A 12 -9.15 32.68 -69.66
CA ALA A 12 -8.07 31.72 -69.81
C ALA A 12 -7.41 31.43 -68.41
N ILE A 13 -7.07 32.46 -67.65
CA ILE A 13 -6.51 32.32 -66.31
C ILE A 13 -7.47 31.55 -65.41
N ARG A 14 -8.78 31.86 -65.45
CA ARG A 14 -9.79 31.13 -64.66
C ARG A 14 -9.78 29.64 -65.02
N LYS A 15 -9.76 29.29 -66.29
CA LYS A 15 -9.77 27.91 -66.74
C LYS A 15 -8.49 27.14 -66.28
N ASP A 16 -7.31 27.75 -66.46
CA ASP A 16 -6.06 27.14 -66.15
C ASP A 16 -5.91 26.92 -64.65
N VAL A 17 -6.36 27.90 -63.84
CA VAL A 17 -6.27 27.77 -62.34
C VAL A 17 -7.25 26.71 -61.83
N LEU A 18 -8.48 26.67 -62.36
CA LEU A 18 -9.45 25.66 -61.98
C LEU A 18 -9.00 24.26 -62.36
N ALA A 19 -8.41 24.07 -63.55
CA ALA A 19 -7.81 22.76 -63.90
C ALA A 19 -6.67 22.38 -63.04
N SER A 20 -5.79 23.34 -62.67
CA SER A 20 -4.67 23.08 -61.73
C SER A 20 -5.17 22.72 -60.33
N LEU A 21 -6.28 23.30 -59.86
CA LEU A 21 -6.89 22.97 -58.55
C LEU A 21 -7.51 21.58 -58.49
N GLU A 22 -7.93 21.01 -59.64
CA GLU A 22 -8.45 19.63 -59.72
C GLU A 22 -7.36 18.57 -59.56
N GLU A 23 -6.11 18.90 -59.90
CA GLU A 23 -4.98 17.98 -59.82
C GLU A 23 -4.24 18.01 -58.46
N VAL A 24 -4.53 18.98 -57.60
CA VAL A 24 -3.87 19.20 -56.29
C VAL A 24 -4.18 18.05 -55.33
N LYS A 25 -3.12 17.50 -54.77
CA LYS A 25 -3.20 16.39 -53.81
C LYS A 25 -2.74 16.75 -52.39
N THR A 26 -2.01 17.86 -52.23
CA THR A 26 -1.44 18.27 -50.94
C THR A 26 -1.68 19.74 -50.65
N LEU A 27 -1.77 20.07 -49.36
CA LEU A 27 -1.90 21.47 -48.90
C LEU A 27 -0.73 22.36 -49.35
N LYS A 28 0.46 21.77 -49.51
CA LYS A 28 1.66 22.48 -49.97
C LYS A 28 1.55 22.87 -51.44
N GLU A 29 1.04 21.98 -52.27
CA GLU A 29 0.76 22.26 -53.69
C GLU A 29 -0.32 23.34 -53.85
N LEU A 30 -1.37 23.24 -53.01
CA LEU A 30 -2.44 24.24 -52.99
C LEU A 30 -1.92 25.66 -52.68
N ASP A 31 -1.04 25.76 -51.64
CA ASP A 31 -0.45 27.06 -51.26
C ASP A 31 0.49 27.58 -52.36
N GLN A 32 1.22 26.73 -53.05
CA GLN A 32 2.05 27.10 -54.19
C GLN A 32 1.19 27.68 -55.33
N ILE A 33 0.08 27.04 -55.69
CA ILE A 33 -0.84 27.57 -56.72
C ILE A 33 -1.42 28.90 -56.25
N ARG A 34 -1.85 29.03 -54.99
CA ARG A 34 -2.37 30.28 -54.44
C ARG A 34 -1.35 31.43 -54.60
N VAL A 35 -0.10 31.18 -54.23
CA VAL A 35 0.98 32.19 -54.31
C VAL A 35 1.33 32.55 -55.74
N GLN A 36 1.40 31.56 -56.63
CA GLN A 36 1.70 31.78 -58.05
C GLN A 36 0.60 32.55 -58.77
N GLN A 37 -0.67 32.22 -58.53
CA GLN A 37 -1.79 32.73 -59.29
C GLN A 37 -2.38 34.02 -58.70
N LEU A 38 -2.49 34.12 -57.37
CA LEU A 38 -3.10 35.25 -56.68
C LEU A 38 -2.07 36.22 -56.07
N GLY A 39 -0.78 35.86 -56.12
CA GLY A 39 0.30 36.67 -55.54
C GLY A 39 0.55 37.98 -56.29
N LYS A 40 1.40 38.84 -55.71
CA LYS A 40 1.76 40.18 -56.28
C LYS A 40 2.38 40.13 -57.69
N LYS A 41 2.92 38.98 -58.10
CA LYS A 41 3.50 38.75 -59.43
C LYS A 41 2.66 37.76 -60.28
N GLY A 42 1.46 37.45 -59.81
CA GLY A 42 0.58 36.49 -60.49
C GLY A 42 -0.07 37.06 -61.80
N PRO A 43 -0.59 36.17 -62.65
CA PRO A 43 -1.13 36.51 -63.95
C PRO A 43 -2.23 37.57 -63.88
N ILE A 44 -3.11 37.50 -62.87
CA ILE A 44 -4.18 38.52 -62.69
C ILE A 44 -3.57 39.92 -62.50
N THR A 45 -2.48 39.99 -61.68
CA THR A 45 -1.81 41.27 -61.41
C THR A 45 -1.07 41.78 -62.64
N GLU A 46 -0.56 40.88 -63.52
CA GLU A 46 0.10 41.27 -64.76
C GLU A 46 -0.90 41.83 -65.78
N VAL A 47 -2.07 41.20 -65.90
CA VAL A 47 -3.13 41.72 -66.75
C VAL A 47 -3.61 43.12 -66.29
N LEU A 48 -3.72 43.31 -64.95
CA LEU A 48 -4.08 44.56 -64.30
C LEU A 48 -3.05 45.67 -64.54
N LYS A 49 -1.76 45.41 -64.77
CA LYS A 49 -0.75 46.45 -65.09
C LYS A 49 -1.07 47.13 -66.44
N ASN A 50 -1.70 46.44 -67.32
CA ASN A 50 -2.06 46.96 -68.63
C ASN A 50 -3.32 47.88 -68.62
N ILE A 51 -4.01 47.97 -67.49
CA ILE A 51 -5.20 48.87 -67.30
C ILE A 51 -4.89 50.33 -67.59
N LYS A 52 -3.60 50.73 -67.46
CA LYS A 52 -3.17 52.14 -67.76
C LYS A 52 -3.45 52.59 -69.20
N ASN A 53 -3.53 51.62 -70.14
CA ASN A 53 -3.68 51.88 -71.55
C ASN A 53 -5.16 51.91 -72.03
N LEU A 54 -6.11 51.77 -71.07
CA LEU A 54 -7.57 51.80 -71.42
C LEU A 54 -8.20 53.17 -71.19
N ALA A 55 -9.34 53.41 -71.88
CA ALA A 55 -10.16 54.59 -71.62
C ALA A 55 -10.66 54.66 -70.16
N ASN A 56 -10.82 55.86 -69.61
CA ASN A 56 -11.16 56.03 -68.18
C ASN A 56 -12.51 55.36 -67.81
N GLU A 57 -13.41 55.24 -68.74
CA GLU A 57 -14.74 54.58 -68.57
C GLU A 57 -14.66 53.05 -68.47
N GLU A 58 -13.61 52.44 -69.01
CA GLU A 58 -13.41 50.99 -69.08
C GLU A 58 -12.60 50.47 -67.90
N LYS A 59 -11.80 51.30 -67.26
CA LYS A 59 -10.95 50.90 -66.05
C LYS A 59 -11.72 50.31 -64.91
N PRO A 60 -12.87 50.88 -64.49
CA PRO A 60 -13.67 50.29 -63.40
C PRO A 60 -14.23 48.90 -63.76
N LYS A 61 -14.57 48.68 -65.04
CA LYS A 61 -15.13 47.40 -65.50
C LYS A 61 -14.09 46.29 -65.48
N VAL A 62 -12.87 46.58 -65.85
CA VAL A 62 -11.76 45.59 -65.75
C VAL A 62 -11.40 45.32 -64.28
N GLY A 63 -11.40 46.31 -63.38
CA GLY A 63 -11.19 46.15 -61.96
C GLY A 63 -12.28 45.25 -61.33
N ALA A 64 -13.52 45.44 -61.72
CA ALA A 64 -14.65 44.62 -61.27
C ALA A 64 -14.48 43.14 -61.69
N LEU A 65 -14.16 42.90 -62.99
CA LEU A 65 -13.89 41.54 -63.50
C LEU A 65 -12.71 40.84 -62.83
N ALA A 66 -11.64 41.57 -62.56
CA ALA A 66 -10.48 41.01 -61.84
C ALA A 66 -10.80 40.66 -60.38
N ASN A 67 -11.62 41.50 -59.73
CA ASN A 67 -12.06 41.21 -58.35
C ASN A 67 -13.04 40.02 -58.30
N GLU A 68 -13.95 39.92 -59.22
CA GLU A 68 -14.88 38.81 -59.39
C GLU A 68 -14.10 37.49 -59.60
N LEU A 69 -13.14 37.49 -60.54
CA LEU A 69 -12.27 36.35 -60.80
C LEU A 69 -11.49 35.94 -59.50
N ARG A 70 -10.94 36.95 -58.84
CA ARG A 70 -10.19 36.67 -57.55
C ARG A 70 -11.09 36.05 -56.50
N SER A 71 -12.30 36.56 -56.28
CA SER A 71 -13.25 36.01 -55.33
C SER A 71 -13.62 34.55 -55.65
N VAL A 72 -13.95 34.27 -56.96
CA VAL A 72 -14.27 32.91 -57.41
C VAL A 72 -13.10 31.94 -57.19
N LEU A 73 -11.86 32.39 -57.44
CA LEU A 73 -10.68 31.54 -57.26
C LEU A 73 -10.36 31.35 -55.75
N GLU A 74 -10.52 32.37 -54.90
CA GLU A 74 -10.35 32.29 -53.47
C GLU A 74 -11.37 31.35 -52.82
N GLU A 75 -12.63 31.43 -53.22
CA GLU A 75 -13.67 30.47 -52.76
C GLU A 75 -13.34 29.03 -53.14
N LYS A 76 -12.89 28.82 -54.42
CA LYS A 76 -12.53 27.47 -54.85
C LYS A 76 -11.30 26.93 -54.11
N ILE A 77 -10.28 27.77 -53.93
CA ILE A 77 -9.09 27.39 -53.12
C ILE A 77 -9.50 27.04 -51.70
N ALA A 78 -10.40 27.82 -51.07
CA ALA A 78 -10.89 27.53 -49.73
C ALA A 78 -11.62 26.17 -49.64
N SER A 79 -12.49 25.89 -50.64
CA SER A 79 -13.18 24.60 -50.71
C SER A 79 -12.23 23.41 -50.89
N VAL A 80 -11.22 23.52 -51.78
CA VAL A 80 -10.21 22.48 -51.97
C VAL A 80 -9.35 22.29 -50.70
N LYS A 81 -9.02 23.39 -50.01
CA LYS A 81 -8.29 23.36 -48.78
C LYS A 81 -9.03 22.55 -47.68
N GLU A 82 -10.33 22.82 -47.51
CA GLU A 82 -11.17 22.13 -46.54
C GLU A 82 -11.21 20.61 -46.81
N VAL A 83 -11.33 20.20 -48.07
CA VAL A 83 -11.30 18.78 -48.46
C VAL A 83 -9.94 18.14 -48.17
N LEU A 84 -8.84 18.83 -48.47
CA LEU A 84 -7.50 18.30 -48.21
C LEU A 84 -7.18 18.25 -46.72
N GLU A 85 -7.63 19.22 -45.91
CA GLU A 85 -7.50 19.22 -44.47
C GLU A 85 -8.28 18.06 -43.82
N ALA A 86 -9.53 17.86 -44.26
CA ALA A 86 -10.36 16.74 -43.80
C ALA A 86 -9.72 15.39 -44.14
N LYS A 87 -9.17 15.23 -45.33
CA LYS A 87 -8.48 14.00 -45.73
C LYS A 87 -7.21 13.77 -44.94
N ALA A 88 -6.41 14.80 -44.75
CA ALA A 88 -5.19 14.71 -43.93
C ALA A 88 -5.49 14.35 -42.48
N LEU A 89 -6.58 14.90 -41.92
CA LEU A 89 -7.04 14.55 -40.58
C LEU A 89 -7.48 13.08 -40.47
N GLU A 90 -8.23 12.59 -41.48
CA GLU A 90 -8.69 11.20 -41.53
C GLU A 90 -7.50 10.22 -41.60
N GLU A 91 -6.50 10.52 -42.45
CA GLU A 91 -5.28 9.74 -42.57
C GLU A 91 -4.47 9.74 -41.25
N ALA A 92 -4.37 10.89 -40.56
CA ALA A 92 -3.73 11.00 -39.27
C ALA A 92 -4.46 10.17 -38.21
N LEU A 93 -5.78 10.26 -38.13
CA LEU A 93 -6.61 9.49 -37.19
C LEU A 93 -6.50 7.97 -37.43
N GLN A 94 -6.37 7.53 -38.67
CA GLN A 94 -6.15 6.11 -38.99
C GLN A 94 -4.75 5.63 -38.60
N SER A 95 -3.74 6.48 -38.74
CA SER A 95 -2.35 6.13 -38.37
C SER A 95 -2.08 6.17 -36.86
N GLU A 96 -2.85 6.96 -36.11
CA GLU A 96 -2.73 7.15 -34.67
C GLU A 96 -3.68 6.24 -33.86
N THR A 97 -4.13 5.12 -34.44
CA THR A 97 -4.98 4.17 -33.69
C THR A 97 -4.24 3.58 -32.50
N ILE A 98 -4.81 3.78 -31.30
CA ILE A 98 -4.33 3.19 -30.07
C ILE A 98 -5.21 1.96 -29.76
N ASP A 99 -4.57 0.82 -29.51
CA ASP A 99 -5.29 -0.35 -29.01
C ASP A 99 -5.72 -0.13 -27.56
N VAL A 100 -6.99 0.25 -27.38
CA VAL A 100 -7.58 0.50 -26.06
C VAL A 100 -7.81 -0.79 -25.24
N THR A 101 -7.60 -1.96 -25.83
CA THR A 101 -7.68 -3.25 -25.12
C THR A 101 -6.37 -3.61 -24.45
N MET A 102 -5.27 -2.94 -24.78
CA MET A 102 -4.00 -3.13 -24.08
C MET A 102 -4.16 -2.74 -22.60
N PRO A 103 -3.73 -3.61 -21.67
CA PRO A 103 -3.76 -3.29 -20.24
C PRO A 103 -2.90 -2.07 -19.96
N GLY A 104 -3.43 -1.14 -19.18
CA GLY A 104 -2.66 0.00 -18.67
C GLY A 104 -1.49 -0.45 -17.79
N ARG A 105 -0.57 0.46 -17.49
CA ARG A 105 0.46 0.18 -16.47
C ARG A 105 -0.23 -0.12 -15.14
N PRO A 106 -0.02 -1.33 -14.55
CA PRO A 106 -0.55 -1.60 -13.22
C PRO A 106 0.06 -0.62 -12.22
N LEU A 107 -0.79 0.03 -11.45
CA LEU A 107 -0.32 0.81 -10.30
C LEU A 107 0.09 -0.19 -9.22
N GLU A 108 1.37 -0.22 -8.87
CA GLU A 108 1.84 -0.98 -7.72
C GLU A 108 1.22 -0.39 -6.45
N ARG A 109 0.36 -1.16 -5.81
CA ARG A 109 -0.20 -0.81 -4.50
C ARG A 109 0.75 -1.33 -3.44
N GLY A 110 1.16 -0.47 -2.51
CA GLY A 110 1.88 -0.89 -1.33
C GLY A 110 1.00 -1.82 -0.47
N THR A 111 1.65 -2.75 0.24
CA THR A 111 1.01 -3.65 1.20
C THR A 111 1.56 -3.37 2.59
N ALA A 112 0.77 -3.61 3.64
CA ALA A 112 1.29 -3.59 4.99
C ALA A 112 2.24 -4.77 5.19
N HIS A 113 3.21 -4.61 6.09
CA HIS A 113 4.12 -5.67 6.47
C HIS A 113 3.35 -6.86 7.09
N VAL A 114 3.78 -8.10 6.84
CA VAL A 114 3.10 -9.29 7.34
C VAL A 114 2.93 -9.30 8.88
N LEU A 115 3.90 -8.76 9.61
CA LEU A 115 3.77 -8.58 11.06
C LEU A 115 2.64 -7.61 11.43
N ALA A 116 2.49 -6.51 10.69
CA ALA A 116 1.37 -5.59 10.94
C ALA A 116 0.01 -6.26 10.70
N HIS A 117 -0.13 -7.10 9.67
CA HIS A 117 -1.36 -7.87 9.47
C HIS A 117 -1.67 -8.82 10.64
N VAL A 118 -0.66 -9.48 11.20
CA VAL A 118 -0.84 -10.35 12.36
C VAL A 118 -1.22 -9.52 13.59
N GLN A 119 -0.55 -8.40 13.80
CA GLN A 119 -0.85 -7.50 14.91
C GLN A 119 -2.29 -6.99 14.85
N ASP A 120 -2.71 -6.45 13.71
CA ASP A 120 -4.08 -5.97 13.49
C ASP A 120 -5.11 -7.06 13.84
N GLN A 121 -4.90 -8.31 13.36
CA GLN A 121 -5.82 -9.41 13.61
C GLN A 121 -5.90 -9.80 15.11
N VAL A 122 -4.75 -9.82 15.79
CA VAL A 122 -4.69 -10.12 17.24
C VAL A 122 -5.38 -9.00 18.02
N GLU A 123 -5.07 -7.75 17.70
CA GLU A 123 -5.67 -6.59 18.37
C GLU A 123 -7.18 -6.55 18.15
N ASP A 124 -7.66 -6.69 16.92
CA ASP A 124 -9.09 -6.67 16.60
C ASP A 124 -9.87 -7.75 17.37
N PHE A 125 -9.30 -8.96 17.47
CA PHE A 125 -9.90 -10.04 18.25
C PHE A 125 -10.03 -9.67 19.73
N PHE A 126 -8.95 -9.20 20.36
CA PHE A 126 -8.96 -8.88 21.80
C PHE A 126 -9.74 -7.60 22.11
N ILE A 127 -9.71 -6.59 21.24
CA ILE A 127 -10.56 -5.40 21.34
C ILE A 127 -12.04 -5.82 21.35
N GLY A 128 -12.41 -6.78 20.49
CA GLY A 128 -13.76 -7.36 20.48
C GLY A 128 -14.17 -8.05 21.81
N LEU A 129 -13.19 -8.50 22.61
CA LEU A 129 -13.40 -9.03 23.97
C LEU A 129 -13.30 -7.98 25.08
N GLY A 130 -13.14 -6.69 24.72
CA GLY A 130 -13.08 -5.57 25.64
C GLY A 130 -11.68 -5.27 26.20
N TYR A 131 -10.62 -5.71 25.54
CA TYR A 131 -9.24 -5.35 25.90
C TYR A 131 -8.91 -3.96 25.37
N GLN A 132 -8.04 -3.26 26.09
CA GLN A 132 -7.44 -1.99 25.68
C GLN A 132 -6.01 -2.24 25.21
N VAL A 133 -5.63 -1.71 24.05
CA VAL A 133 -4.26 -1.75 23.57
C VAL A 133 -3.46 -0.65 24.27
N VAL A 134 -2.34 -1.02 24.90
CA VAL A 134 -1.50 -0.12 25.68
C VAL A 134 -0.06 -0.28 25.25
N GLU A 135 0.61 0.81 24.95
CA GLU A 135 2.02 0.86 24.56
C GLU A 135 2.91 1.31 25.72
N GLY A 136 4.19 0.96 25.64
CA GLY A 136 5.20 1.38 26.60
C GLY A 136 6.59 1.56 25.97
N PRO A 137 7.57 2.09 26.73
CA PRO A 137 8.89 2.40 26.23
C PRO A 137 9.69 1.14 25.90
N GLU A 138 10.50 1.19 24.83
CA GLU A 138 11.46 0.11 24.49
C GLU A 138 12.70 0.13 25.40
N VAL A 139 13.16 1.32 25.78
CA VAL A 139 14.18 1.50 26.82
C VAL A 139 13.48 1.53 28.16
N GLU A 140 13.70 0.48 28.94
CA GLU A 140 12.97 0.24 30.18
C GLU A 140 13.92 0.20 31.39
N SER A 141 13.39 0.47 32.55
CA SER A 141 14.16 0.27 33.79
C SER A 141 14.23 -1.20 34.20
N ASP A 142 15.35 -1.58 34.82
CA ASP A 142 15.52 -2.90 35.41
C ASP A 142 14.39 -3.22 36.42
N HIS A 143 13.94 -2.20 37.14
CA HIS A 143 12.82 -2.31 38.08
C HIS A 143 11.55 -2.84 37.42
N TYR A 144 11.07 -2.22 36.34
CA TYR A 144 9.86 -2.68 35.66
C TYR A 144 10.06 -3.95 34.82
N ASN A 145 11.25 -4.13 34.23
CA ASN A 145 11.49 -5.29 33.38
C ASN A 145 11.66 -6.57 34.19
N PHE A 146 12.18 -6.47 35.42
CA PHE A 146 12.51 -7.62 36.26
C PHE A 146 11.90 -7.59 37.65
N GLU A 147 12.18 -6.57 38.48
CA GLU A 147 11.75 -6.58 39.88
C GLU A 147 10.24 -6.67 40.03
N MET A 148 9.50 -5.85 39.30
CA MET A 148 8.02 -5.87 39.27
C MET A 148 7.44 -7.18 38.70
N MET A 149 8.25 -7.95 37.98
CA MET A 149 7.90 -9.25 37.42
C MET A 149 8.39 -10.41 38.31
N ASN A 150 8.53 -10.18 39.62
CA ASN A 150 8.96 -11.19 40.59
C ASN A 150 10.36 -11.78 40.31
N LEU A 151 11.24 -10.97 39.71
CA LEU A 151 12.62 -11.29 39.38
C LEU A 151 13.58 -10.36 40.17
N PRO A 152 13.83 -10.56 41.45
CA PRO A 152 14.77 -9.74 42.23
C PRO A 152 16.19 -9.86 41.66
N LYS A 153 17.09 -8.94 42.07
CA LYS A 153 18.44 -8.80 41.48
C LYS A 153 19.27 -10.08 41.47
N ASP A 154 19.10 -10.92 42.48
CA ASP A 154 19.86 -12.16 42.62
C ASP A 154 19.11 -13.40 42.10
N HIS A 155 18.04 -13.22 41.33
CA HIS A 155 17.24 -14.34 40.84
C HIS A 155 17.93 -15.04 39.66
N PRO A 156 18.13 -16.38 39.66
CA PRO A 156 18.84 -17.10 38.60
C PRO A 156 18.23 -16.95 37.20
N ALA A 157 16.92 -16.73 37.12
CA ALA A 157 16.24 -16.55 35.83
C ALA A 157 16.63 -15.26 35.08
N ARG A 158 17.32 -14.30 35.73
CA ARG A 158 17.91 -13.14 35.08
C ARG A 158 19.05 -13.52 34.15
N ASP A 159 19.89 -14.46 34.58
CA ASP A 159 21.03 -14.94 33.79
C ASP A 159 20.59 -15.73 32.55
N MET A 160 19.38 -16.29 32.58
CA MET A 160 18.78 -17.02 31.46
C MET A 160 18.23 -16.09 30.37
N GLN A 161 18.04 -14.82 30.70
CA GLN A 161 17.60 -13.82 29.72
C GLN A 161 18.79 -12.97 29.27
N ASP A 162 19.36 -13.29 28.15
CA ASP A 162 20.41 -12.48 27.52
C ASP A 162 19.88 -11.08 27.22
N THR A 163 20.28 -10.10 28.05
CA THR A 163 19.73 -8.75 28.07
C THR A 163 20.71 -7.72 27.55
N PHE A 164 20.24 -6.77 26.75
CA PHE A 164 20.99 -5.59 26.34
C PHE A 164 20.84 -4.48 27.38
N TYR A 165 21.81 -4.33 28.26
CA TYR A 165 21.90 -3.24 29.22
C TYR A 165 22.51 -1.99 28.58
N ILE A 166 21.89 -0.82 28.82
CA ILE A 166 22.42 0.48 28.45
C ILE A 166 23.21 1.07 29.61
N THR A 167 22.64 0.98 30.81
CA THR A 167 23.27 1.28 32.09
C THR A 167 22.88 0.17 33.07
N PRO A 168 23.43 0.12 34.31
CA PRO A 168 22.98 -0.84 35.31
C PRO A 168 21.48 -0.75 35.65
N GLU A 169 20.85 0.40 35.42
CA GLU A 169 19.45 0.68 35.74
C GLU A 169 18.52 0.62 34.53
N TYR A 170 19.04 0.74 33.30
CA TYR A 170 18.27 0.79 32.06
C TYR A 170 18.73 -0.23 31.04
N LEU A 171 17.78 -0.81 30.34
CA LEU A 171 17.99 -1.88 29.39
C LEU A 171 17.00 -1.75 28.19
N LEU A 172 17.25 -2.49 27.13
CA LEU A 172 16.23 -2.75 26.11
C LEU A 172 15.31 -3.86 26.63
N ARG A 173 14.01 -3.58 26.72
CA ARG A 173 13.03 -4.51 27.31
C ARG A 173 13.09 -5.89 26.66
N THR A 174 13.12 -6.94 27.46
CA THR A 174 13.17 -8.34 27.03
C THR A 174 11.79 -8.95 26.78
N GLN A 175 10.75 -8.25 27.19
CA GLN A 175 9.33 -8.62 27.13
C GLN A 175 8.47 -7.35 27.18
N THR A 176 7.18 -7.46 26.89
CA THR A 176 6.25 -6.33 27.02
C THR A 176 5.56 -6.28 28.40
N SER A 177 5.86 -7.22 29.31
CA SER A 177 5.34 -7.28 30.68
C SER A 177 5.53 -5.99 31.51
N PRO A 178 6.61 -5.18 31.34
CA PRO A 178 6.72 -3.88 32.01
C PRO A 178 5.51 -2.97 31.80
N VAL A 179 4.87 -3.05 30.63
CA VAL A 179 3.66 -2.27 30.33
C VAL A 179 2.48 -2.73 31.18
N GLN A 180 2.40 -4.04 31.48
CA GLN A 180 1.39 -4.59 32.38
C GLN A 180 1.54 -4.01 33.80
N ALA A 181 2.76 -3.99 34.36
CA ALA A 181 3.02 -3.40 35.68
C ALA A 181 2.65 -1.92 35.72
N ARG A 182 3.12 -1.13 34.76
CA ARG A 182 2.80 0.31 34.64
C ARG A 182 1.30 0.60 34.50
N THR A 183 0.56 -0.32 33.89
CA THR A 183 -0.87 -0.18 33.69
C THR A 183 -1.62 -0.56 34.97
N MET A 184 -1.24 -1.63 35.66
CA MET A 184 -1.80 -2.02 36.96
C MET A 184 -1.67 -0.92 38.00
N GLU A 185 -0.50 -0.28 38.12
CA GLU A 185 -0.25 0.83 39.06
C GLU A 185 -1.19 2.03 38.86
N LYS A 186 -1.65 2.24 37.64
CA LYS A 186 -2.47 3.40 37.26
C LYS A 186 -3.97 3.09 37.22
N HIS A 187 -4.33 1.81 37.18
CA HIS A 187 -5.70 1.39 37.00
C HIS A 187 -6.52 1.53 38.28
N ASP A 188 -7.72 2.07 38.18
CA ASP A 188 -8.69 2.18 39.25
C ASP A 188 -9.63 0.97 39.23
N PHE A 189 -9.29 -0.06 40.00
CA PHE A 189 -10.05 -1.31 40.09
C PHE A 189 -11.47 -1.13 40.67
N THR A 190 -11.82 0.05 41.22
CA THR A 190 -13.18 0.34 41.63
C THR A 190 -14.12 0.61 40.45
N LYS A 191 -13.57 0.95 39.30
CA LYS A 191 -14.29 1.24 38.05
C LYS A 191 -14.55 0.02 37.17
N GLY A 192 -13.89 -1.10 37.45
CA GLY A 192 -14.08 -2.33 36.71
C GLY A 192 -12.79 -3.12 36.51
N PRO A 193 -12.85 -4.23 35.78
CA PRO A 193 -11.71 -5.07 35.50
C PRO A 193 -10.66 -4.37 34.64
N LEU A 194 -9.39 -4.74 34.81
CA LEU A 194 -8.34 -4.43 33.87
C LEU A 194 -8.27 -5.53 32.82
N LYS A 195 -8.47 -5.17 31.55
CA LYS A 195 -8.19 -6.03 30.39
C LYS A 195 -7.32 -5.24 29.44
N MET A 196 -6.09 -5.67 29.25
CA MET A 196 -5.14 -4.98 28.36
C MET A 196 -4.38 -5.90 27.46
N LEU A 197 -3.97 -5.37 26.32
CA LEU A 197 -3.06 -5.99 25.37
C LEU A 197 -1.87 -5.05 25.17
N SER A 198 -0.66 -5.57 25.21
CA SER A 198 0.55 -4.79 24.99
C SER A 198 1.36 -5.37 23.83
N PRO A 199 1.16 -4.88 22.62
CA PRO A 199 2.06 -5.20 21.50
C PRO A 199 3.34 -4.37 21.60
N GLY A 200 4.43 -4.94 21.08
CA GLY A 200 5.65 -4.17 20.98
C GLY A 200 6.88 -4.98 20.67
N ARG A 201 7.91 -4.27 20.25
CA ARG A 201 9.23 -4.81 19.96
C ARG A 201 9.96 -5.10 21.28
N VAL A 202 10.64 -6.24 21.30
CA VAL A 202 11.44 -6.71 22.44
C VAL A 202 12.81 -7.15 21.94
N PHE A 203 13.79 -7.22 22.85
CA PHE A 203 15.19 -7.40 22.51
C PHE A 203 15.82 -8.45 23.43
N ARG A 204 16.53 -9.40 22.82
CA ARG A 204 17.32 -10.40 23.53
C ARG A 204 18.66 -10.56 22.85
N ARG A 205 19.70 -10.82 23.58
CA ARG A 205 21.07 -10.96 23.07
C ARG A 205 21.31 -12.34 22.44
N ASP A 206 20.29 -12.86 21.77
CA ASP A 206 20.37 -14.12 21.03
C ASP A 206 21.15 -13.96 19.72
N ASN A 207 21.76 -15.03 19.25
CA ASN A 207 22.32 -15.07 17.91
C ASN A 207 21.18 -15.25 16.88
N ASP A 208 21.27 -14.48 15.79
CA ASP A 208 20.29 -14.58 14.71
C ASP A 208 20.43 -15.91 13.95
N ASP A 209 19.37 -16.71 13.97
CA ASP A 209 19.25 -17.92 13.18
C ASP A 209 17.87 -18.00 12.48
N ALA A 210 17.47 -19.17 11.99
CA ALA A 210 16.17 -19.33 11.31
C ALA A 210 14.97 -19.17 12.26
N THR A 211 15.17 -19.30 13.58
CA THR A 211 14.11 -19.34 14.60
C THR A 211 14.26 -18.28 15.69
N HIS A 212 15.43 -17.67 15.79
CA HIS A 212 15.74 -16.64 16.79
C HIS A 212 16.23 -15.36 16.13
N SER A 213 15.89 -14.23 16.72
CA SER A 213 16.38 -12.91 16.34
C SER A 213 16.66 -12.08 17.58
N HIS A 214 17.70 -11.25 17.53
CA HIS A 214 18.05 -10.33 18.62
C HIS A 214 16.97 -9.29 18.88
N GLN A 215 16.07 -9.06 17.93
CA GLN A 215 14.84 -8.29 18.08
C GLN A 215 13.67 -9.06 17.47
N PHE A 216 12.52 -9.01 18.10
CA PHE A 216 11.28 -9.59 17.60
C PHE A 216 10.08 -8.85 18.20
N TYR A 217 8.88 -9.15 17.72
CA TYR A 217 7.67 -8.57 18.26
C TYR A 217 6.95 -9.54 19.17
N GLN A 218 6.46 -9.00 20.28
CA GLN A 218 5.69 -9.74 21.27
C GLN A 218 4.37 -9.02 21.53
N ILE A 219 3.33 -9.80 21.78
CA ILE A 219 2.04 -9.29 22.22
C ILE A 219 1.71 -9.99 23.51
N GLU A 220 1.53 -9.24 24.59
CA GLU A 220 1.12 -9.79 25.89
C GLU A 220 -0.27 -9.28 26.27
N GLY A 221 -1.07 -10.16 26.82
CA GLY A 221 -2.38 -9.84 27.38
C GLY A 221 -2.42 -10.06 28.88
N LEU A 222 -3.18 -9.20 29.56
CA LEU A 222 -3.43 -9.26 31.00
C LEU A 222 -4.90 -9.03 31.30
N VAL A 223 -5.44 -9.85 32.18
CA VAL A 223 -6.76 -9.64 32.78
C VAL A 223 -6.66 -9.70 34.30
N ILE A 224 -7.16 -8.67 34.99
CA ILE A 224 -7.25 -8.64 36.45
C ILE A 224 -8.68 -8.30 36.85
N ASP A 225 -9.27 -9.15 37.69
CA ASP A 225 -10.59 -8.92 38.30
C ASP A 225 -10.73 -9.80 39.56
N LYS A 226 -11.90 -9.75 40.23
CA LYS A 226 -12.14 -10.44 41.51
C LYS A 226 -12.28 -11.96 41.42
N HIS A 227 -12.72 -12.54 40.36
CA HIS A 227 -13.05 -13.97 40.27
C HIS A 227 -12.47 -14.65 39.04
N ILE A 228 -11.29 -14.25 38.64
CA ILE A 228 -10.60 -14.83 37.48
C ILE A 228 -10.06 -16.20 37.79
N THR A 229 -10.30 -17.16 36.94
CA THR A 229 -9.92 -18.56 37.09
C THR A 229 -9.06 -19.05 35.89
N MET A 230 -8.46 -20.21 36.06
CA MET A 230 -7.77 -20.93 35.01
C MET A 230 -8.71 -21.29 33.83
N SER A 231 -10.02 -21.47 34.10
CA SER A 231 -11.00 -21.73 33.06
C SER A 231 -11.24 -20.53 32.16
N ASP A 232 -11.16 -19.32 32.70
CA ASP A 232 -11.25 -18.07 31.92
C ASP A 232 -10.05 -17.92 30.99
N LEU A 233 -8.84 -18.18 31.50
CA LEU A 233 -7.63 -18.23 30.68
C LEU A 233 -7.77 -19.25 29.54
N LYS A 234 -8.14 -20.50 29.87
CA LYS A 234 -8.30 -21.56 28.88
C LYS A 234 -9.34 -21.20 27.82
N GLY A 235 -10.50 -20.66 28.23
CA GLY A 235 -11.56 -20.23 27.33
C GLY A 235 -11.11 -19.13 26.37
N THR A 236 -10.43 -18.12 26.89
CA THR A 236 -9.86 -17.01 26.11
C THR A 236 -8.87 -17.50 25.05
N LEU A 237 -7.92 -18.37 25.46
CA LEU A 237 -6.90 -18.90 24.57
C LEU A 237 -7.45 -19.89 23.56
N ALA A 238 -8.49 -20.66 23.90
CA ALA A 238 -9.18 -21.54 22.95
C ALA A 238 -9.92 -20.74 21.87
N ALA A 239 -10.59 -19.65 22.24
CA ALA A 239 -11.23 -18.75 21.30
C ALA A 239 -10.19 -18.07 20.37
N PHE A 240 -9.09 -17.59 20.94
CA PHE A 240 -7.98 -17.01 20.18
C PHE A 240 -7.36 -18.01 19.18
N ALA A 241 -7.12 -19.24 19.59
CA ALA A 241 -6.54 -20.27 18.73
C ALA A 241 -7.44 -20.59 17.52
N LYS A 242 -8.75 -20.62 17.72
CA LYS A 242 -9.73 -20.82 16.64
C LYS A 242 -9.75 -19.66 15.66
N GLU A 243 -9.75 -18.44 16.16
CA GLU A 243 -9.71 -17.22 15.32
C GLU A 243 -8.46 -17.16 14.45
N MET A 244 -7.32 -17.42 15.04
CA MET A 244 -6.03 -17.25 14.34
C MET A 244 -5.67 -18.42 13.42
N PHE A 245 -6.08 -19.66 13.78
CA PHE A 245 -5.60 -20.88 13.11
C PHE A 245 -6.72 -21.79 12.59
N GLY A 246 -7.99 -21.39 12.76
CA GLY A 246 -9.17 -22.10 12.23
C GLY A 246 -9.98 -22.83 13.32
N GLU A 247 -11.27 -23.00 13.05
CA GLU A 247 -12.29 -23.51 13.97
C GLU A 247 -11.99 -24.91 14.56
N ASP A 248 -11.28 -25.75 13.83
CA ASP A 248 -10.96 -27.13 14.22
C ASP A 248 -9.73 -27.23 15.14
N ARG A 249 -9.23 -26.11 15.63
CA ARG A 249 -8.03 -26.12 16.46
C ARG A 249 -8.36 -26.45 17.92
N GLU A 250 -7.61 -27.42 18.44
CA GLU A 250 -7.63 -27.80 19.85
C GLU A 250 -6.48 -27.16 20.60
N VAL A 251 -6.71 -26.78 21.83
CA VAL A 251 -5.70 -26.20 22.74
C VAL A 251 -5.34 -27.21 23.81
N ARG A 252 -4.04 -27.41 23.98
CA ARG A 252 -3.46 -28.21 25.07
C ARG A 252 -2.63 -27.31 25.97
N LEU A 253 -2.86 -27.41 27.27
CA LEU A 253 -2.07 -26.70 28.29
C LEU A 253 -1.05 -27.66 28.91
N ARG A 254 0.23 -27.28 28.92
CA ARG A 254 1.30 -28.03 29.59
C ARG A 254 1.85 -27.22 30.76
N PRO A 255 2.10 -27.84 31.94
CA PRO A 255 2.77 -27.15 33.02
C PRO A 255 4.13 -26.60 32.59
N SER A 256 4.43 -25.38 33.05
CA SER A 256 5.70 -24.71 32.84
C SER A 256 6.07 -23.87 34.06
N TYR A 257 7.15 -23.12 33.98
CA TYR A 257 7.56 -22.21 35.03
C TYR A 257 7.93 -20.84 34.46
N PHE A 258 7.23 -19.83 34.96
CA PHE A 258 7.60 -18.42 34.74
C PHE A 258 7.54 -17.71 36.11
N PRO A 259 8.53 -16.86 36.45
CA PRO A 259 8.57 -16.19 37.77
C PRO A 259 7.35 -15.33 38.10
N PHE A 260 6.71 -14.79 37.06
CA PHE A 260 5.59 -13.85 37.17
C PHE A 260 4.21 -14.50 37.10
N THR A 261 4.12 -15.82 36.95
CA THR A 261 2.85 -16.56 36.95
C THR A 261 2.92 -17.83 37.81
N GLU A 262 1.80 -18.18 38.48
CA GLU A 262 1.65 -19.42 39.25
C GLU A 262 0.16 -19.82 39.32
N PRO A 263 -0.26 -20.97 38.72
CA PRO A 263 0.55 -21.86 37.89
C PRO A 263 0.89 -21.22 36.52
N SER A 264 2.06 -21.67 35.99
CA SER A 264 2.51 -21.30 34.66
C SER A 264 2.22 -22.41 33.67
N LEU A 265 1.89 -22.04 32.44
CA LEU A 265 1.48 -22.95 31.39
C LEU A 265 2.09 -22.55 30.02
N GLU A 266 2.56 -23.53 29.31
CA GLU A 266 2.76 -23.45 27.86
C GLU A 266 1.52 -23.89 27.13
N VAL A 267 1.22 -23.22 26.04
CA VAL A 267 0.01 -23.43 25.24
C VAL A 267 0.37 -23.95 23.87
N ASP A 268 -0.06 -25.16 23.62
CA ASP A 268 0.06 -25.80 22.32
C ASP A 268 -1.30 -25.81 21.60
N ILE A 269 -1.23 -25.70 20.28
CA ILE A 269 -2.38 -25.95 19.39
C ILE A 269 -2.18 -27.23 18.60
N SER A 270 -3.27 -27.89 18.20
CA SER A 270 -3.20 -29.01 17.27
C SER A 270 -2.61 -28.55 15.93
N CYS A 271 -1.68 -29.34 15.38
CA CYS A 271 -0.94 -28.96 14.19
C CYS A 271 -1.87 -28.68 13.01
N PHE A 272 -1.79 -27.49 12.45
CA PHE A 272 -2.61 -27.04 11.32
C PHE A 272 -2.32 -27.81 10.02
N LYS A 273 -1.12 -28.40 9.88
CA LYS A 273 -0.73 -29.15 8.67
C LYS A 273 -1.22 -30.59 8.68
N CYS A 274 -1.19 -31.27 9.83
CA CYS A 274 -1.53 -32.69 9.92
C CYS A 274 -2.73 -32.98 10.82
N GLY A 275 -3.45 -31.98 11.32
CA GLY A 275 -4.63 -32.17 12.14
C GLY A 275 -4.38 -32.90 13.49
N GLY A 276 -3.12 -32.99 13.91
CA GLY A 276 -2.75 -33.74 15.14
C GLY A 276 -2.09 -35.10 14.91
N GLU A 277 -2.02 -35.60 13.68
CA GLU A 277 -1.46 -36.93 13.35
C GLU A 277 0.07 -37.01 13.50
N GLY A 278 0.76 -35.90 13.39
CA GLY A 278 2.22 -35.83 13.43
C GLY A 278 2.83 -35.64 12.02
N CYS A 279 3.68 -34.61 11.85
CA CYS A 279 4.37 -34.33 10.60
C CYS A 279 5.70 -33.61 10.87
N SER A 280 6.42 -33.24 9.79
CA SER A 280 7.70 -32.53 9.90
C SER A 280 7.58 -31.14 10.60
N VAL A 281 6.45 -30.45 10.44
CA VAL A 281 6.20 -29.14 11.06
C VAL A 281 6.07 -29.26 12.59
N CYS A 282 5.31 -30.23 13.07
CA CYS A 282 5.16 -30.48 14.50
C CYS A 282 6.19 -31.50 15.04
N LYS A 283 7.19 -31.86 14.24
CA LYS A 283 8.24 -32.83 14.61
C LYS A 283 7.67 -34.17 15.11
N GLY A 284 6.57 -34.62 14.50
CA GLY A 284 5.92 -35.88 14.85
C GLY A 284 5.00 -35.84 16.07
N THR A 285 4.90 -34.72 16.78
CA THR A 285 4.15 -34.63 18.06
C THR A 285 2.65 -34.43 17.87
N GLY A 286 2.21 -33.93 16.71
CA GLY A 286 0.83 -33.47 16.46
C GLY A 286 0.49 -32.10 17.05
N TRP A 287 1.39 -31.48 17.83
CA TRP A 287 1.17 -30.24 18.54
C TRP A 287 2.25 -29.21 18.24
N ILE A 288 1.88 -27.93 18.27
CA ILE A 288 2.78 -26.80 18.05
C ILE A 288 2.62 -25.84 19.21
N GLU A 289 3.71 -25.54 19.89
CA GLU A 289 3.77 -24.52 20.93
C GLU A 289 3.64 -23.13 20.31
N VAL A 290 2.73 -22.32 20.84
CA VAL A 290 2.43 -20.96 20.33
C VAL A 290 2.70 -19.86 21.32
N LEU A 291 2.47 -20.09 22.65
CA LEU A 291 2.60 -19.04 23.64
C LEU A 291 2.77 -19.58 25.08
N GLY A 292 3.33 -18.73 25.96
CA GLY A 292 3.34 -18.93 27.39
C GLY A 292 2.20 -18.18 28.08
N SER A 293 1.69 -18.72 29.18
CA SER A 293 0.59 -18.13 29.94
C SER A 293 0.59 -18.58 31.41
N GLY A 294 -0.28 -18.02 32.21
CA GLY A 294 -0.50 -18.47 33.58
C GLY A 294 -1.38 -17.52 34.37
N MET A 295 -1.66 -17.94 35.61
CA MET A 295 -2.29 -17.05 36.58
C MET A 295 -1.23 -16.08 37.11
N VAL A 296 -1.58 -14.80 37.23
CA VAL A 296 -0.64 -13.77 37.69
C VAL A 296 -0.18 -14.08 39.14
N HIS A 297 1.13 -14.08 39.34
CA HIS A 297 1.71 -14.36 40.66
C HIS A 297 1.30 -13.28 41.67
N PRO A 298 0.89 -13.63 42.92
CA PRO A 298 0.51 -12.64 43.92
C PRO A 298 1.54 -11.53 44.15
N ASN A 299 2.83 -11.86 44.14
CA ASN A 299 3.90 -10.86 44.28
C ASN A 299 3.89 -9.80 43.18
N VAL A 300 3.48 -10.15 41.96
CA VAL A 300 3.38 -9.20 40.85
C VAL A 300 2.21 -8.23 41.05
N LEU A 301 1.08 -8.74 41.57
CA LEU A 301 -0.07 -7.92 41.93
C LEU A 301 0.30 -6.95 43.05
N GLU A 302 0.90 -7.45 44.12
CA GLU A 302 1.29 -6.66 45.32
C GLU A 302 2.35 -5.61 44.94
N ALA A 303 3.35 -5.97 44.12
CA ALA A 303 4.34 -5.02 43.61
C ALA A 303 3.71 -3.85 42.88
N ALA A 304 2.60 -4.07 42.16
CA ALA A 304 1.84 -3.04 41.45
C ALA A 304 0.79 -2.36 42.36
N GLY A 305 0.75 -2.66 43.68
CA GLY A 305 -0.21 -2.07 44.63
C GLY A 305 -1.62 -2.66 44.52
N VAL A 306 -1.79 -3.83 43.92
CA VAL A 306 -3.07 -4.53 43.79
C VAL A 306 -3.19 -5.57 44.93
N ASP A 307 -4.26 -5.53 45.70
CA ASP A 307 -4.54 -6.47 46.81
C ASP A 307 -4.80 -7.89 46.23
N SER A 308 -3.80 -8.76 46.35
CA SER A 308 -3.82 -10.15 45.87
C SER A 308 -4.84 -11.05 46.59
N SER A 309 -5.34 -10.62 47.79
CA SER A 309 -6.41 -11.33 48.53
C SER A 309 -7.80 -11.09 47.91
N VAL A 310 -7.98 -10.02 47.17
CA VAL A 310 -9.25 -9.58 46.51
C VAL A 310 -9.24 -9.84 45.03
N TYR A 311 -8.12 -9.54 44.37
CA TYR A 311 -7.97 -9.59 42.94
C TYR A 311 -7.05 -10.73 42.50
N GLY A 312 -7.40 -11.38 41.40
CA GLY A 312 -6.59 -12.33 40.72
C GLY A 312 -6.60 -12.04 39.22
N GLY A 313 -5.81 -12.75 38.48
CA GLY A 313 -5.78 -12.53 37.04
C GLY A 313 -5.01 -13.60 36.30
N PHE A 314 -5.03 -13.49 34.99
CA PHE A 314 -4.17 -14.26 34.12
C PHE A 314 -3.43 -13.37 33.13
N ALA A 315 -2.27 -13.86 32.70
CA ALA A 315 -1.49 -13.26 31.64
C ALA A 315 -1.11 -14.31 30.60
N PHE A 316 -0.87 -13.83 29.38
CA PHE A 316 -0.33 -14.63 28.30
C PHE A 316 0.60 -13.78 27.44
N GLY A 317 1.60 -14.41 26.81
CA GLY A 317 2.54 -13.71 25.93
C GLY A 317 2.85 -14.55 24.70
N LEU A 318 2.62 -13.98 23.52
CA LEU A 318 2.87 -14.62 22.23
C LEU A 318 3.93 -13.85 21.43
N GLY A 319 4.79 -14.60 20.74
CA GLY A 319 5.68 -14.03 19.73
C GLY A 319 4.91 -13.79 18.43
N GLN A 320 4.75 -12.52 18.05
CA GLN A 320 4.03 -12.13 16.84
C GLN A 320 4.70 -12.72 15.59
N ASP A 321 6.03 -12.73 15.54
CA ASP A 321 6.84 -13.36 14.51
C ASP A 321 6.51 -14.85 14.39
N ARG A 322 6.41 -15.55 15.53
CA ARG A 322 6.08 -16.97 15.58
C ARG A 322 4.70 -17.25 14.99
N ILE A 323 3.72 -16.42 15.33
CA ILE A 323 2.37 -16.51 14.76
C ILE A 323 2.42 -16.29 13.23
N ALA A 324 3.13 -15.26 12.77
CA ALA A 324 3.30 -14.99 11.34
C ALA A 324 3.96 -16.16 10.61
N MET A 325 5.05 -16.69 11.15
CA MET A 325 5.75 -17.85 10.59
C MET A 325 4.84 -19.07 10.47
N LEU A 326 4.08 -19.36 11.51
CA LEU A 326 3.15 -20.51 11.52
C LEU A 326 1.98 -20.30 10.54
N LYS A 327 1.39 -19.11 10.53
CA LYS A 327 0.21 -18.81 9.71
C LYS A 327 0.51 -18.78 8.22
N TYR A 328 1.66 -18.22 7.84
CA TYR A 328 2.03 -18.01 6.44
C TYR A 328 3.10 -18.99 5.93
N GLY A 329 3.53 -19.95 6.75
CA GLY A 329 4.53 -20.94 6.35
C GLY A 329 5.92 -20.35 6.10
N ILE A 330 6.30 -19.30 6.86
CA ILE A 330 7.61 -18.68 6.77
C ILE A 330 8.62 -19.54 7.54
N GLU A 331 9.66 -20.03 6.87
CA GLU A 331 10.62 -20.98 7.45
C GLU A 331 11.76 -20.29 8.21
N ASP A 332 12.06 -19.03 7.88
CA ASP A 332 13.19 -18.28 8.44
C ASP A 332 12.73 -16.89 8.91
N ILE A 333 12.85 -16.64 10.22
CA ILE A 333 12.46 -15.38 10.88
C ILE A 333 13.20 -14.17 10.28
N ARG A 334 14.42 -14.33 9.79
CA ARG A 334 15.23 -13.25 9.21
C ARG A 334 14.58 -12.64 7.98
N SER A 335 13.74 -13.41 7.26
CA SER A 335 12.98 -12.91 6.11
C SER A 335 12.02 -11.78 6.48
N LEU A 336 11.54 -11.75 7.72
CA LEU A 336 10.67 -10.69 8.25
C LEU A 336 11.40 -9.34 8.39
N TYR A 337 12.73 -9.34 8.47
CA TYR A 337 13.55 -8.16 8.79
C TYR A 337 14.49 -7.72 7.67
N THR A 338 14.66 -8.52 6.60
CA THR A 338 15.54 -8.19 5.47
C THR A 338 14.97 -7.16 4.51
N ASN A 339 13.69 -6.82 4.64
CA ASN A 339 12.98 -5.86 3.80
C ASN A 339 13.05 -6.17 2.29
N ASP A 340 13.05 -7.45 1.91
CA ASP A 340 13.01 -7.87 0.50
C ASP A 340 11.59 -7.70 -0.05
N VAL A 341 11.43 -6.80 -1.02
CA VAL A 341 10.13 -6.49 -1.65
C VAL A 341 9.48 -7.73 -2.27
N ARG A 342 10.28 -8.70 -2.80
CA ARG A 342 9.76 -9.95 -3.37
C ARG A 342 9.12 -10.84 -2.30
N PHE A 343 9.65 -10.79 -1.08
CA PHE A 343 9.08 -11.49 0.07
C PHE A 343 7.83 -10.75 0.56
N LEU A 344 7.92 -9.44 0.78
CA LEU A 344 6.83 -8.63 1.32
C LEU A 344 5.59 -8.60 0.41
N SER A 345 5.79 -8.58 -0.91
CA SER A 345 4.69 -8.57 -1.89
C SER A 345 3.84 -9.84 -1.93
N GLN A 346 4.26 -10.93 -1.25
CA GLN A 346 3.48 -12.16 -1.16
C GLN A 346 2.34 -12.07 -0.15
N PHE A 347 2.36 -11.09 0.75
CA PHE A 347 1.38 -10.92 1.84
C PHE A 347 0.44 -9.76 1.55
N THR A 348 -0.22 -9.79 0.40
CA THR A 348 -1.29 -8.84 0.09
C THR A 348 -2.53 -9.19 0.90
N LYS A 349 -3.16 -8.18 1.53
CA LYS A 349 -4.50 -8.37 2.10
C LYS A 349 -5.41 -8.86 0.97
N GLU A 350 -5.92 -10.06 1.08
CA GLU A 350 -7.08 -10.48 0.29
C GLU A 350 -8.24 -9.55 0.70
N SER A 351 -8.71 -8.79 -0.29
CA SER A 351 -9.80 -7.82 -0.13
C SER A 351 -11.14 -8.53 0.01
#